data_3984074beb0c30ca1db573db3ad32199
#
_entry.id   3984074beb0c30ca1db573db3ad32199
#
_cell.length_a   1.000
_cell.length_b   1.000
_cell.length_c   1.000
_cell.angle_alpha   90.00
_cell.angle_beta   90.00
_cell.angle_gamma   90.00
#
_symmetry.space_group_name_H-M   'P 1'
#
loop_
_entity.id
_entity.type
_entity.pdbx_description
1 polymer ?
#
loop_
_entity_poly.entity_id
_entity_poly.type
_entity_poly.pdbx_seq_one_letter_code
_entity_poly.pdbx_strand_id
1 'polypeptide(L)'
;MGLTKKDIGLRIGAFGAEPWTESMRKEIEERLGLKGYNIYGLSEIMGPGVSYECQEQHGSHINEDHFYPEIINPETLERLPNGEVGELVFTTLTKEGMPLLRYRTKDLTSLMEGECPCG
;
A
#
# COMPACT_ATOMS: atom_id res chain seq x y z
N MET A 1 -23.54 23.46 -2.45
CA MET A 1 -24.15 22.47 -3.36
C MET A 1 -24.52 21.26 -2.52
N GLY A 2 -25.80 20.84 -2.49
CA GLY A 2 -26.27 19.73 -1.66
C GLY A 2 -26.25 18.39 -2.40
N LEU A 3 -25.10 18.00 -2.96
CA LEU A 3 -24.94 16.67 -3.58
C LEU A 3 -24.95 15.59 -2.49
N THR A 4 -25.66 14.52 -2.74
CA THR A 4 -25.73 13.33 -1.89
C THR A 4 -25.10 12.13 -2.58
N LYS A 5 -24.85 11.06 -1.85
CA LYS A 5 -24.34 9.81 -2.45
C LYS A 5 -25.21 9.25 -3.59
N LYS A 6 -26.47 9.64 -3.67
CA LYS A 6 -27.38 9.24 -4.76
C LYS A 6 -27.11 10.00 -6.06
N ASP A 7 -26.47 11.16 -5.95
CA ASP A 7 -26.13 12.02 -7.09
C ASP A 7 -24.73 11.67 -7.64
N ILE A 8 -23.96 10.84 -6.89
CA ILE A 8 -22.59 10.45 -7.21
C ILE A 8 -22.60 9.01 -7.71
N GLY A 9 -22.36 8.79 -9.00
CA GLY A 9 -22.32 7.47 -9.62
C GLY A 9 -21.02 6.67 -9.38
N LEU A 10 -20.16 7.10 -8.44
CA LEU A 10 -18.91 6.42 -8.10
C LEU A 10 -19.19 5.17 -7.27
N ARG A 11 -18.56 4.07 -7.60
CA ARG A 11 -18.65 2.79 -6.88
C ARG A 11 -17.36 2.42 -6.16
N ILE A 12 -16.22 2.85 -6.69
CA ILE A 12 -14.88 2.55 -6.18
C ILE A 12 -14.08 3.84 -6.12
N GLY A 13 -13.30 4.00 -5.05
CA GLY A 13 -12.29 5.03 -4.89
C GLY A 13 -10.93 4.40 -4.57
N ALA A 14 -9.89 4.81 -5.28
CA ALA A 14 -8.50 4.48 -4.96
C ALA A 14 -7.85 5.70 -4.30
N PHE A 15 -7.28 5.50 -3.11
CA PHE A 15 -6.72 6.56 -2.28
C PHE A 15 -5.26 6.26 -1.98
N GLY A 16 -4.40 7.26 -2.08
CA GLY A 16 -2.97 7.12 -1.83
C GLY A 16 -2.28 8.45 -1.62
N ALA A 17 -0.97 8.42 -1.48
CA ALA A 17 -0.08 9.56 -1.26
C ALA A 17 -0.19 10.27 0.11
N GLU A 18 -1.17 9.91 0.92
CA GLU A 18 -1.37 10.47 2.27
C GLU A 18 -1.65 9.33 3.27
N PRO A 19 -1.42 9.58 4.57
CA PRO A 19 -1.76 8.60 5.60
C PRO A 19 -3.22 8.15 5.50
N TRP A 20 -3.43 6.85 5.52
CA TRP A 20 -4.75 6.22 5.37
C TRP A 20 -5.11 5.44 6.64
N THR A 21 -6.29 5.66 7.17
CA THR A 21 -6.77 4.97 8.37
C THR A 21 -8.14 4.33 8.12
N GLU A 22 -8.44 3.28 8.88
CA GLU A 22 -9.75 2.63 8.81
C GLU A 22 -10.92 3.56 9.15
N SER A 23 -10.71 4.53 10.04
CA SER A 23 -11.74 5.52 10.36
C SER A 23 -12.02 6.45 9.18
N MET A 24 -10.97 6.88 8.46
CA MET A 24 -11.12 7.69 7.25
C MET A 24 -11.84 6.90 6.15
N ARG A 25 -11.47 5.62 5.96
CA ARG A 25 -12.14 4.72 5.01
C ARG A 25 -13.64 4.66 5.27
N LYS A 26 -14.02 4.33 6.50
CA LYS A 26 -15.43 4.21 6.90
C LYS A 26 -16.21 5.50 6.66
N GLU A 27 -15.64 6.63 7.04
CA GLU A 27 -16.28 7.93 6.82
C GLU A 27 -16.50 8.24 5.33
N ILE A 28 -15.48 7.98 4.49
CA ILE A 28 -15.58 8.18 3.05
C ILE A 28 -16.60 7.24 2.42
N GLU A 29 -16.56 5.96 2.76
CA GLU A 29 -17.52 4.96 2.26
C GLU A 29 -18.96 5.29 2.63
N GLU A 30 -19.19 5.70 3.88
CA GLU A 30 -20.52 6.09 4.36
C GLU A 30 -21.06 7.35 3.68
N ARG A 31 -20.21 8.37 3.53
CA ARG A 31 -20.61 9.65 2.95
C ARG A 31 -20.82 9.58 1.44
N LEU A 32 -19.94 8.89 0.72
CA LEU A 32 -19.93 8.87 -0.74
C LEU A 32 -20.64 7.63 -1.32
N GLY A 33 -20.84 6.59 -0.53
CA GLY A 33 -21.50 5.35 -0.99
C GLY A 33 -20.66 4.52 -1.96
N LEU A 34 -19.33 4.63 -1.84
CA LEU A 34 -18.35 3.88 -2.65
C LEU A 34 -17.57 2.90 -1.77
N LYS A 35 -16.77 2.02 -2.37
CA LYS A 35 -15.74 1.23 -1.72
C LYS A 35 -14.38 1.92 -1.86
N GLY A 36 -13.67 2.12 -0.73
CA GLY A 36 -12.37 2.78 -0.67
C GLY A 36 -11.22 1.78 -0.56
N TYR A 37 -10.27 1.86 -1.47
CA TYR A 37 -9.07 1.02 -1.47
C TYR A 37 -7.83 1.87 -1.36
N ASN A 38 -6.91 1.46 -0.48
CA ASN A 38 -5.61 2.10 -0.37
C ASN A 38 -4.69 1.62 -1.49
N ILE A 39 -3.95 2.55 -2.08
CA ILE A 39 -2.85 2.26 -3.01
C ILE A 39 -1.58 2.91 -2.47
N TYR A 40 -0.48 2.20 -2.56
CA TYR A 40 0.82 2.68 -2.11
C TYR A 40 1.81 2.73 -3.26
N GLY A 41 2.63 3.74 -3.25
CA GLY A 41 3.74 3.91 -4.18
C GLY A 41 4.52 5.16 -3.87
N LEU A 42 5.69 5.26 -4.45
CA LEU A 42 6.55 6.43 -4.34
C LEU A 42 7.25 6.67 -5.69
N SER A 43 7.47 7.94 -6.00
CA SER A 43 8.03 8.37 -7.30
C SER A 43 9.41 7.77 -7.59
N GLU A 44 10.20 7.55 -6.56
CA GLU A 44 11.54 6.99 -6.63
C GLU A 44 11.52 5.55 -7.14
N ILE A 45 10.50 4.79 -6.80
CA ILE A 45 10.37 3.39 -7.21
C ILE A 45 9.63 3.27 -8.53
N MET A 46 8.32 3.54 -8.55
CA MET A 46 7.51 3.44 -9.79
C MET A 46 6.19 4.22 -9.70
N GLY A 47 6.08 5.26 -8.89
CA GLY A 47 4.82 5.98 -8.73
C GLY A 47 3.72 5.13 -8.07
N PRO A 48 2.43 5.37 -8.38
CA PRO A 48 1.34 4.60 -7.77
C PRO A 48 1.34 3.16 -8.28
N GLY A 49 0.98 2.19 -7.40
CA GLY A 49 0.84 0.79 -7.79
C GLY A 49 2.04 -0.08 -7.43
N VAL A 50 2.87 0.31 -6.46
CA VAL A 50 3.84 -0.60 -5.83
C VAL A 50 3.11 -1.66 -5.01
N SER A 51 2.07 -1.23 -4.28
CA SER A 51 1.12 -2.13 -3.64
C SER A 51 -0.30 -1.56 -3.64
N TYR A 52 -1.29 -2.43 -3.45
CA TYR A 52 -2.69 -2.07 -3.46
C TYR A 52 -3.53 -3.02 -2.60
N GLU A 53 -4.60 -2.53 -2.02
CA GLU A 53 -5.58 -3.36 -1.32
C GLU A 53 -6.46 -4.14 -2.28
N CYS A 54 -6.79 -5.35 -1.89
CA CYS A 54 -7.81 -6.16 -2.54
C CYS A 54 -9.20 -5.95 -1.89
N GLN A 55 -10.17 -6.72 -2.33
CA GLN A 55 -11.55 -6.68 -1.82
C GLN A 55 -11.69 -6.99 -0.33
N GLU A 56 -10.71 -7.67 0.26
CA GLU A 56 -10.69 -8.00 1.69
C GLU A 56 -10.37 -6.78 2.56
N GLN A 57 -9.80 -5.73 1.98
CA GLN A 57 -9.45 -4.47 2.67
C GLN A 57 -8.62 -4.69 3.95
N HIS A 58 -7.76 -5.70 3.92
CA HIS A 58 -6.92 -6.11 5.06
C HIS A 58 -5.46 -6.21 4.66
N GLY A 59 -4.78 -5.08 4.65
CA GLY A 59 -3.42 -4.95 4.14
C GLY A 59 -3.34 -4.82 2.62
N SER A 60 -2.15 -4.52 2.13
CA SER A 60 -1.89 -4.28 0.72
C SER A 60 -1.04 -5.39 0.12
N HIS A 61 -1.39 -5.83 -1.08
CA HIS A 61 -0.58 -6.74 -1.88
C HIS A 61 0.53 -6.00 -2.58
N ILE A 62 1.74 -6.46 -2.42
CA ILE A 62 2.91 -5.95 -3.14
C ILE A 62 3.00 -6.66 -4.50
N ASN A 63 3.33 -5.94 -5.56
CA ASN A 63 3.63 -6.50 -6.87
C ASN A 63 5.01 -7.16 -6.86
N GLU A 64 5.12 -8.39 -6.33
CA GLU A 64 6.38 -9.10 -6.09
C GLU A 64 7.11 -9.52 -7.37
N ASP A 65 6.46 -9.56 -8.50
CA ASP A 65 7.08 -9.73 -9.82
C ASP A 65 7.91 -8.50 -10.26
N HIS A 66 7.67 -7.35 -9.66
CA HIS A 66 8.37 -6.09 -9.92
C HIS A 66 9.23 -5.60 -8.76
N PHE A 67 8.87 -5.96 -7.52
CA PHE A 67 9.50 -5.44 -6.31
C PHE A 67 9.78 -6.54 -5.30
N TYR A 68 10.99 -6.59 -4.79
CA TYR A 68 11.35 -7.43 -3.67
C TYR A 68 11.29 -6.63 -2.36
N PRO A 69 10.34 -6.90 -1.46
CA PRO A 69 10.22 -6.20 -0.18
C PRO A 69 11.09 -6.84 0.90
N GLU A 70 11.61 -6.01 1.78
CA GLU A 70 12.24 -6.40 3.03
C GLU A 70 11.74 -5.48 4.15
N ILE A 71 11.66 -6.01 5.36
CA ILE A 71 11.52 -5.18 6.57
C ILE A 71 12.84 -5.19 7.32
N ILE A 72 13.32 -4.02 7.70
CA ILE A 72 14.55 -3.87 8.44
C ILE A 72 14.34 -3.10 9.74
N ASN A 73 15.19 -3.36 10.70
CA ASN A 73 15.34 -2.47 11.85
C ASN A 73 15.98 -1.15 11.37
N PRO A 74 15.34 0.02 11.57
CA PRO A 74 15.84 1.28 11.05
C PRO A 74 17.18 1.74 11.65
N GLU A 75 17.56 1.21 12.84
CA GLU A 75 18.79 1.55 13.55
C GLU A 75 19.94 0.57 13.22
N THR A 76 19.67 -0.74 13.32
CA THR A 76 20.70 -1.77 13.09
C THR A 76 20.87 -2.14 11.62
N LEU A 77 19.85 -1.84 10.78
CA LEU A 77 19.77 -2.21 9.36
C LEU A 77 19.67 -3.71 9.10
N GLU A 78 19.49 -4.50 10.14
CA GLU A 78 19.27 -5.93 10.03
C GLU A 78 17.85 -6.23 9.56
N ARG A 79 17.71 -7.28 8.74
CA ARG A 79 16.41 -7.75 8.30
C ARG A 79 15.63 -8.33 9.48
N LEU A 80 14.35 -7.93 9.57
CA LEU A 80 13.40 -8.47 10.54
C LEU A 80 12.59 -9.62 9.94
N PRO A 81 12.14 -10.57 10.76
CA PRO A 81 11.19 -11.60 10.34
C PRO A 81 9.85 -10.98 9.91
N ASN A 82 9.11 -11.72 9.09
CA ASN A 82 7.73 -11.34 8.75
C ASN A 82 6.88 -11.23 10.02
N GLY A 83 5.94 -10.30 10.02
CA GLY A 83 5.10 -9.98 11.17
C GLY A 83 5.68 -8.92 12.11
N GLU A 84 6.99 -8.71 12.13
CA GLU A 84 7.61 -7.63 12.89
C GLU A 84 7.51 -6.29 12.16
N VAL A 85 7.26 -5.22 12.94
CA VAL A 85 7.20 -3.86 12.40
C VAL A 85 8.59 -3.27 12.28
N GLY A 86 8.91 -2.76 11.10
CA GLY A 86 10.17 -2.09 10.81
C GLY A 86 10.07 -1.20 9.58
N GLU A 87 11.19 -0.72 9.09
CA GLU A 87 11.26 0.11 7.90
C GLU A 87 11.15 -0.75 6.63
N LEU A 88 10.25 -0.35 5.74
CA LEU A 88 10.08 -0.99 4.44
C LEU A 88 11.23 -0.64 3.51
N VAL A 89 11.78 -1.65 2.87
CA VAL A 89 12.86 -1.55 1.89
C VAL A 89 12.45 -2.26 0.63
N PHE A 90 12.71 -1.66 -0.53
CA PHE A 90 12.45 -2.28 -1.83
C PHE A 90 13.71 -2.44 -2.68
N THR A 91 13.79 -3.57 -3.34
CA THR A 91 14.65 -3.77 -4.51
C THR A 91 13.78 -3.88 -5.75
N THR A 92 14.07 -3.08 -6.78
CA THR A 92 13.35 -3.16 -8.06
C THR A 92 13.91 -4.31 -8.90
N LEU A 93 13.04 -5.18 -9.42
CA LEU A 93 13.42 -6.36 -10.19
C LEU A 93 13.40 -6.14 -11.70
N THR A 94 12.45 -5.32 -12.19
CA THR A 94 12.20 -5.15 -13.62
C THR A 94 12.47 -3.73 -14.13
N LYS A 95 12.89 -2.83 -13.25
CA LYS A 95 13.15 -1.42 -13.61
C LYS A 95 14.52 -1.28 -14.29
N GLU A 96 14.52 -1.05 -15.60
CA GLU A 96 15.75 -0.86 -16.39
C GLU A 96 16.37 0.53 -16.17
N GLY A 97 15.53 1.57 -16.15
CA GLY A 97 15.98 2.94 -15.88
C GLY A 97 16.04 3.21 -14.39
N MET A 98 17.23 3.55 -13.87
CA MET A 98 17.48 3.81 -12.44
C MET A 98 17.03 2.63 -11.55
N PRO A 99 17.59 1.43 -11.71
CA PRO A 99 17.29 0.33 -10.81
C PRO A 99 17.72 0.68 -9.38
N LEU A 100 16.88 0.35 -8.41
CA LEU A 100 17.14 0.59 -7.01
C LEU A 100 17.39 -0.72 -6.28
N LEU A 101 18.48 -0.80 -5.54
CA LEU A 101 18.83 -1.93 -4.69
C LEU A 101 18.68 -1.51 -3.23
N ARG A 102 17.84 -2.24 -2.49
CA ARG A 102 17.57 -2.02 -1.07
C ARG A 102 17.28 -0.54 -0.73
N TYR A 103 16.37 0.06 -1.50
CA TYR A 103 15.94 1.44 -1.28
C TYR A 103 15.12 1.55 0.01
N ARG A 104 15.56 2.38 0.94
CA ARG A 104 14.89 2.64 2.21
C ARG A 104 13.78 3.66 2.03
N THR A 105 12.52 3.24 2.23
CA THR A 105 11.35 4.12 2.01
C THR A 105 11.12 5.11 3.14
N LYS A 106 11.60 4.82 4.35
CA LYS A 106 11.31 5.51 5.61
C LYS A 106 9.90 5.26 6.12
N ASP A 107 9.11 4.43 5.47
CA ASP A 107 7.80 4.02 5.93
C ASP A 107 7.91 2.83 6.88
N LEU A 108 7.14 2.86 7.96
CA LEU A 108 7.08 1.76 8.92
C LEU A 108 5.88 0.87 8.61
N THR A 109 6.14 -0.42 8.48
CA THR A 109 5.12 -1.45 8.21
C THR A 109 5.61 -2.83 8.64
N SER A 110 4.82 -3.87 8.38
CA SER A 110 5.23 -5.27 8.50
C SER A 110 4.76 -6.06 7.29
N LEU A 111 5.48 -7.12 6.93
CA LEU A 111 5.02 -8.10 5.95
C LEU A 111 4.19 -9.16 6.67
N MET A 112 2.97 -9.37 6.22
CA MET A 112 2.09 -10.40 6.79
C MET A 112 2.49 -11.79 6.28
N GLU A 113 2.30 -12.78 7.14
CA GLU A 113 2.45 -14.19 6.75
C GLU A 113 1.11 -14.77 6.29
N GLY A 114 1.19 -15.74 5.39
CA GLY A 114 0.03 -16.47 4.88
C GLY A 114 -0.57 -15.89 3.60
N GLU A 115 -1.52 -16.63 3.07
CA GLU A 115 -2.21 -16.28 1.84
C GLU A 115 -3.44 -15.43 2.13
N CYS A 116 -3.68 -14.43 1.28
CA CYS A 116 -4.91 -13.65 1.36
C CYS A 116 -6.07 -14.47 0.79
N PRO A 117 -7.29 -14.40 1.39
CA PRO A 117 -8.47 -15.08 0.85
C PRO A 117 -8.85 -14.67 -0.57
N CYS A 118 -8.33 -13.58 -1.08
CA CYS A 118 -8.61 -13.13 -2.45
C CYS A 118 -7.89 -13.97 -3.53
N GLY A 119 -6.93 -14.82 -3.17
CA GLY A 119 -6.14 -15.65 -4.08
C GLY A 119 -4.79 -15.09 -4.43
#